data_5d2f900f1a98a5ad3708e015be951616
#
_entry.id   5d2f900f1a98a5ad3708e015be951616
#
_cell.length_a   1.000
_cell.length_b   1.000
_cell.length_c   1.000
_cell.angle_alpha   90.00
_cell.angle_beta   90.00
_cell.angle_gamma   90.00
#
_symmetry.space_group_name_H-M   'P 1'
#
loop_
_entity.id
_entity.type
_entity.pdbx_description
1 polymer ?
#
loop_
_entity_poly.entity_id
_entity_poly.type
_entity_poly.pdbx_seq_one_letter_code
_entity_poly.pdbx_strand_id
1 'polypeptide(L)'
;MTTTLTATLRTSEGPIVIRLLPDQAPKTVRNFVDLAQGGREWTDPRTGRATTGRLYDGTVFHRVIPNFMIQGGDPLGNGTGGPGYKFGDEFHPELQFDRPYLLAMANAGPGTNGSQFFITTVPTPHLNRKHTIFGEVIQGQDVVDRISHTATDGRDRPLKDVVLESVEIDETDGGPEGAG
;
A
#
# COMPACT_ATOMS: atom_id res chain seq x y z
N MET A 1 21.17 9.60 -14.09
CA MET A 1 20.72 8.26 -13.73
C MET A 1 19.53 8.33 -12.83
N THR A 2 18.58 7.49 -13.07
CA THR A 2 17.39 7.40 -12.23
C THR A 2 17.38 6.06 -11.51
N THR A 3 16.89 6.08 -10.28
CA THR A 3 16.71 4.88 -9.50
C THR A 3 15.25 4.47 -9.55
N THR A 4 15.01 3.21 -9.89
CA THR A 4 13.67 2.64 -9.86
C THR A 4 13.51 1.85 -8.56
N LEU A 5 12.48 2.20 -7.82
CA LEU A 5 12.18 1.56 -6.53
C LEU A 5 10.89 0.78 -6.70
N THR A 6 10.96 -0.52 -6.49
CA THR A 6 9.78 -1.39 -6.62
C THR A 6 9.51 -2.12 -5.32
N ALA A 7 8.23 -2.38 -5.09
CA ALA A 7 7.76 -3.22 -4.00
C ALA A 7 7.02 -4.41 -4.58
N THR A 8 7.43 -5.62 -4.20
CA THR A 8 6.69 -6.82 -4.55
C THR A 8 5.90 -7.26 -3.34
N LEU A 9 4.58 -7.19 -3.45
CA LEU A 9 3.67 -7.66 -2.41
C LEU A 9 3.39 -9.14 -2.69
N ARG A 10 3.92 -10.00 -1.84
CA ARG A 10 3.67 -11.43 -1.98
C ARG A 10 2.43 -11.78 -1.20
N THR A 11 1.34 -11.97 -1.93
CA THR A 11 0.05 -12.27 -1.32
C THR A 11 -0.29 -13.74 -1.48
N SER A 12 -1.24 -14.20 -0.69
CA SER A 12 -1.75 -15.57 -0.80
C SER A 12 -2.44 -15.84 -2.15
N GLU A 13 -2.73 -14.79 -2.94
CA GLU A 13 -3.33 -14.90 -4.27
C GLU A 13 -2.31 -14.70 -5.39
N GLY A 14 -1.06 -14.41 -5.06
CA GLY A 14 0.01 -14.20 -6.03
C GLY A 14 0.73 -12.88 -5.80
N PRO A 15 1.80 -12.61 -6.57
CA PRO A 15 2.59 -11.40 -6.39
C PRO A 15 1.98 -10.20 -7.11
N ILE A 16 2.14 -9.03 -6.49
CA ILE A 16 1.79 -7.74 -7.08
C ILE A 16 3.06 -6.90 -7.06
N VAL A 17 3.52 -6.44 -8.21
CA VAL A 17 4.72 -5.62 -8.31
C VAL A 17 4.31 -4.18 -8.53
N ILE A 18 4.83 -3.29 -7.69
CA ILE A 18 4.46 -1.87 -7.67
C ILE A 18 5.70 -1.03 -7.86
N ARG A 19 5.63 -0.09 -8.79
CA ARG A 19 6.66 0.95 -8.90
C ARG A 19 6.31 2.04 -7.90
N LEU A 20 7.20 2.29 -6.95
CA LEU A 20 7.02 3.36 -5.97
C LEU A 20 7.44 4.71 -6.58
N LEU A 21 6.89 5.79 -6.04
CA LEU A 21 7.07 7.13 -6.59
C LEU A 21 7.72 8.06 -5.57
N PRO A 22 9.03 7.84 -5.28
CA PRO A 22 9.70 8.61 -4.21
C PRO A 22 9.90 10.10 -4.54
N ASP A 23 9.91 10.47 -5.82
CA ASP A 23 10.08 11.87 -6.19
C ASP A 23 8.80 12.66 -5.90
N GLN A 24 7.64 12.04 -6.09
CA GLN A 24 6.34 12.69 -5.90
C GLN A 24 5.85 12.60 -4.46
N ALA A 25 6.18 11.53 -3.76
CA ALA A 25 5.73 11.30 -2.39
C ALA A 25 6.87 10.74 -1.53
N PRO A 26 7.93 11.53 -1.30
CA PRO A 26 9.14 11.01 -0.65
C PRO A 26 8.93 10.52 0.77
N LYS A 27 8.15 11.21 1.56
CA LYS A 27 7.92 10.80 2.96
C LYS A 27 7.06 9.56 3.03
N THR A 28 6.04 9.48 2.17
CA THR A 28 5.13 8.35 2.13
C THR A 28 5.85 7.09 1.68
N VAL A 29 6.66 7.20 0.63
CA VAL A 29 7.45 6.08 0.14
C VAL A 29 8.44 5.61 1.21
N ARG A 30 9.13 6.56 1.87
CA ARG A 30 10.08 6.23 2.92
C ARG A 30 9.39 5.48 4.06
N ASN A 31 8.22 5.97 4.47
CA ASN A 31 7.45 5.31 5.53
C ASN A 31 7.09 3.87 5.16
N PHE A 32 6.58 3.69 3.95
CA PHE A 32 6.19 2.36 3.47
C PHE A 32 7.39 1.41 3.43
N VAL A 33 8.50 1.87 2.85
CA VAL A 33 9.71 1.06 2.74
C VAL A 33 10.26 0.69 4.12
N ASP A 34 10.33 1.66 5.01
CA ASP A 34 10.87 1.43 6.36
C ASP A 34 10.01 0.45 7.14
N LEU A 35 8.69 0.57 7.06
CA LEU A 35 7.79 -0.38 7.73
C LEU A 35 7.87 -1.77 7.10
N ALA A 36 8.05 -1.84 5.79
CA ALA A 36 8.15 -3.11 5.08
C ALA A 36 9.42 -3.87 5.44
N GLN A 37 10.52 -3.16 5.63
CA GLN A 37 11.84 -3.77 5.83
C GLN A 37 12.28 -3.84 7.28
N GLY A 38 11.51 -3.26 8.20
CA GLY A 38 11.95 -3.17 9.59
C GLY A 38 13.02 -2.09 9.77
N GLY A 39 12.99 -1.06 8.95
CA GLY A 39 13.97 0.02 8.96
C GLY A 39 13.64 1.15 9.92
N ARG A 40 12.56 1.05 10.68
CA ARG A 40 12.21 2.05 11.67
C ARG A 40 11.43 1.42 12.81
N GLU A 41 11.44 2.10 13.95
CA GLU A 41 10.64 1.70 15.09
C GLU A 41 9.19 2.13 14.90
N TRP A 42 8.26 1.27 15.30
CA TRP A 42 6.84 1.55 15.32
C TRP A 42 6.23 0.87 16.52
N THR A 43 5.02 1.26 16.91
CA THR A 43 4.34 0.67 18.05
C THR A 43 3.32 -0.33 17.56
N ASP A 44 3.48 -1.58 17.97
CA ASP A 44 2.58 -2.67 17.58
C ASP A 44 1.30 -2.57 18.41
N PRO A 45 0.14 -2.29 17.79
CA PRO A 45 -1.10 -2.17 18.55
C PRO A 45 -1.57 -3.48 19.18
N ARG A 46 -1.04 -4.62 18.73
CA ARG A 46 -1.40 -5.92 19.32
C ARG A 46 -0.74 -6.11 20.69
N THR A 47 0.38 -5.47 20.93
CA THR A 47 1.13 -5.61 22.18
C THR A 47 1.27 -4.30 22.96
N GLY A 48 1.08 -3.17 22.31
CA GLY A 48 1.33 -1.86 22.87
C GLY A 48 2.81 -1.52 22.98
N ARG A 49 3.70 -2.31 22.41
CA ARG A 49 5.14 -2.15 22.55
C ARG A 49 5.80 -1.68 21.26
N ALA A 50 6.90 -0.95 21.43
CA ALA A 50 7.73 -0.56 20.29
C ALA A 50 8.43 -1.79 19.73
N THR A 51 8.58 -1.82 18.41
CA THR A 51 9.24 -2.91 17.70
C THR A 51 9.85 -2.38 16.42
N THR A 52 10.82 -3.11 15.87
CA THR A 52 11.38 -2.85 14.54
C THR A 52 11.08 -4.01 13.60
N GLY A 53 10.10 -4.85 13.93
CA GLY A 53 9.66 -5.92 13.04
C GLY A 53 9.10 -5.38 11.74
N ARG A 54 8.93 -6.27 10.75
CA ARG A 54 8.33 -5.90 9.46
C ARG A 54 6.82 -5.84 9.63
N LEU A 55 6.28 -4.63 9.60
CA LEU A 55 4.87 -4.41 9.92
C LEU A 55 3.93 -5.18 8.99
N TYR A 56 4.24 -5.20 7.69
CA TYR A 56 3.30 -5.73 6.70
C TYR A 56 3.26 -7.26 6.63
N ASP A 57 4.28 -7.94 7.14
CA ASP A 57 4.33 -9.39 7.06
C ASP A 57 3.16 -10.02 7.82
N GLY A 58 2.37 -10.80 7.10
CA GLY A 58 1.22 -11.51 7.70
C GLY A 58 -0.05 -10.68 7.87
N THR A 59 -0.06 -9.43 7.43
CA THR A 59 -1.28 -8.62 7.48
C THR A 59 -2.25 -9.06 6.38
N VAL A 60 -3.52 -8.69 6.52
CA VAL A 60 -4.55 -9.12 5.57
C VAL A 60 -5.16 -7.92 4.84
N PHE A 61 -5.74 -8.20 3.67
CA PHE A 61 -6.59 -7.23 2.99
C PHE A 61 -7.96 -7.30 3.65
N HIS A 62 -8.19 -6.43 4.59
CA HIS A 62 -9.39 -6.50 5.45
C HIS A 62 -10.63 -5.85 4.83
N ARG A 63 -10.46 -5.12 3.73
CA ARG A 63 -11.57 -4.45 3.06
C ARG A 63 -11.33 -4.47 1.55
N VAL A 64 -12.21 -5.16 0.82
CA VAL A 64 -12.10 -5.23 -0.64
C VAL A 64 -13.46 -4.96 -1.24
N ILE A 65 -13.49 -4.09 -2.25
CA ILE A 65 -14.73 -3.70 -2.92
C ILE A 65 -14.49 -3.78 -4.43
N PRO A 66 -15.19 -4.67 -5.15
CA PRO A 66 -15.04 -4.76 -6.60
C PRO A 66 -15.42 -3.43 -7.26
N ASN A 67 -14.74 -3.09 -8.33
CA ASN A 67 -14.90 -1.83 -9.05
C ASN A 67 -14.60 -0.62 -8.19
N PHE A 68 -13.69 -0.77 -7.20
CA PHE A 68 -13.23 0.32 -6.36
C PHE A 68 -11.77 0.10 -5.94
N MET A 69 -11.52 -0.73 -4.91
CA MET A 69 -10.16 -0.89 -4.38
C MET A 69 -10.04 -2.11 -3.48
N ILE A 70 -8.78 -2.46 -3.17
CA ILE A 70 -8.44 -3.42 -2.11
C ILE A 70 -7.59 -2.69 -1.07
N GLN A 71 -7.87 -2.90 0.21
CA GLN A 71 -7.23 -2.17 1.31
C GLN A 71 -6.64 -3.12 2.33
N GLY A 72 -5.43 -2.82 2.77
CA GLY A 72 -4.72 -3.63 3.76
C GLY A 72 -3.69 -2.79 4.51
N GLY A 73 -2.74 -3.48 5.17
CA GLY A 73 -1.64 -2.81 5.86
C GLY A 73 -1.90 -2.46 7.32
N ASP A 74 -2.98 -3.01 7.90
CA ASP A 74 -3.31 -2.79 9.31
C ASP A 74 -2.79 -3.97 10.14
N PRO A 75 -1.88 -3.75 11.10
CA PRO A 75 -1.41 -4.83 11.96
C PRO A 75 -2.53 -5.52 12.75
N LEU A 76 -3.63 -4.81 13.04
CA LEU A 76 -4.79 -5.42 13.68
C LEU A 76 -5.71 -6.14 12.70
N GLY A 77 -5.60 -5.83 11.40
CA GLY A 77 -6.37 -6.50 10.37
C GLY A 77 -7.85 -6.16 10.36
N ASN A 78 -8.26 -5.04 10.93
CA ASN A 78 -9.69 -4.66 11.03
C ASN A 78 -9.98 -3.21 10.65
N GLY A 79 -8.97 -2.47 10.21
CA GLY A 79 -9.12 -1.08 9.78
C GLY A 79 -8.88 -0.05 10.88
N THR A 80 -8.68 -0.47 12.13
CA THR A 80 -8.53 0.47 13.25
C THR A 80 -7.09 0.64 13.71
N GLY A 81 -6.16 -0.19 13.24
CA GLY A 81 -4.78 -0.17 13.68
C GLY A 81 -3.86 0.61 12.77
N GLY A 82 -2.62 0.73 13.21
CA GLY A 82 -1.59 1.44 12.48
C GLY A 82 -0.27 1.34 13.23
N PRO A 83 0.72 2.14 12.84
CA PRO A 83 2.07 2.04 13.40
C PRO A 83 2.28 2.85 14.67
N GLY A 84 1.23 3.47 15.21
CA GLY A 84 1.33 4.26 16.44
C GLY A 84 1.68 5.73 16.22
N TYR A 85 1.73 6.17 14.98
CA TYR A 85 1.98 7.57 14.63
C TYR A 85 1.20 7.93 13.38
N LYS A 86 1.13 9.23 13.08
CA LYS A 86 0.49 9.73 11.86
C LYS A 86 1.43 10.72 11.18
N PHE A 87 1.28 10.87 9.86
CA PHE A 87 2.07 11.83 9.11
C PHE A 87 1.22 12.48 8.01
N GLY A 88 1.73 13.59 7.48
CA GLY A 88 0.99 14.44 6.56
C GLY A 88 0.88 13.88 5.15
N ASP A 89 -0.04 14.48 4.40
CA ASP A 89 -0.28 14.11 3.02
C ASP A 89 0.76 14.71 2.08
N GLU A 90 0.95 14.06 0.94
CA GLU A 90 1.83 14.54 -0.12
C GLU A 90 1.06 14.47 -1.44
N PHE A 91 0.32 15.54 -1.74
CA PHE A 91 -0.47 15.61 -2.98
C PHE A 91 0.38 16.24 -4.07
N HIS A 92 0.75 15.44 -5.06
CA HIS A 92 1.53 15.94 -6.19
C HIS A 92 0.58 16.26 -7.35
N PRO A 93 0.69 17.45 -7.97
CA PRO A 93 -0.26 17.85 -9.00
C PRO A 93 -0.29 16.95 -10.22
N GLU A 94 0.78 16.20 -10.49
CA GLU A 94 0.83 15.27 -11.61
C GLU A 94 0.21 13.92 -11.29
N LEU A 95 -0.12 13.65 -10.02
CA LEU A 95 -0.69 12.38 -9.62
C LEU A 95 -2.16 12.56 -9.29
N GLN A 96 -3.00 11.91 -10.06
CA GLN A 96 -4.45 11.94 -9.87
C GLN A 96 -5.01 10.53 -10.04
N PHE A 97 -6.16 10.31 -9.42
CA PHE A 97 -6.84 9.01 -9.51
C PHE A 97 -7.61 8.91 -10.83
N ASP A 98 -6.89 9.04 -11.94
CA ASP A 98 -7.45 9.08 -13.28
C ASP A 98 -7.33 7.74 -14.02
N ARG A 99 -6.80 6.72 -13.36
CA ARG A 99 -6.61 5.39 -13.94
C ARG A 99 -6.63 4.34 -12.83
N PRO A 100 -6.78 3.03 -13.20
CA PRO A 100 -6.75 1.97 -12.20
C PRO A 100 -5.33 1.65 -11.73
N TYR A 101 -5.25 0.82 -10.69
CA TYR A 101 -4.01 0.21 -10.19
C TYR A 101 -3.02 1.20 -9.60
N LEU A 102 -3.54 2.21 -8.91
CA LEU A 102 -2.73 3.16 -8.14
C LEU A 102 -2.69 2.74 -6.67
N LEU A 103 -1.49 2.85 -6.08
CA LEU A 103 -1.27 2.59 -4.66
C LEU A 103 -1.32 3.93 -3.92
N ALA A 104 -2.16 3.99 -2.90
CA ALA A 104 -2.36 5.21 -2.13
C ALA A 104 -2.54 4.90 -0.65
N MET A 105 -2.38 5.92 0.19
CA MET A 105 -2.54 5.78 1.64
C MET A 105 -3.99 5.91 2.05
N ALA A 106 -4.48 4.93 2.80
CA ALA A 106 -5.75 5.07 3.51
C ALA A 106 -5.55 6.04 4.67
N ASN A 107 -6.59 6.78 5.03
CA ASN A 107 -6.53 7.71 6.13
C ASN A 107 -7.93 7.97 6.72
N ALA A 108 -7.98 8.69 7.83
CA ALA A 108 -9.22 9.10 8.50
C ALA A 108 -9.40 10.62 8.44
N GLY A 109 -8.90 11.24 7.37
CA GLY A 109 -8.93 12.69 7.17
C GLY A 109 -7.54 13.24 6.95
N PRO A 110 -7.41 14.56 6.78
CA PRO A 110 -6.11 15.18 6.48
C PRO A 110 -5.06 14.86 7.54
N GLY A 111 -3.86 14.50 7.06
CA GLY A 111 -2.71 14.31 7.96
C GLY A 111 -2.80 13.10 8.86
N THR A 112 -3.56 12.08 8.51
CA THR A 112 -3.73 10.90 9.37
C THR A 112 -3.18 9.62 8.74
N ASN A 113 -2.18 9.73 7.89
CA ASN A 113 -1.54 8.57 7.27
C ASN A 113 -0.76 7.77 8.30
N GLY A 114 -0.83 6.45 8.20
CA GLY A 114 -0.10 5.55 9.08
C GLY A 114 0.53 4.40 8.29
N SER A 115 -0.08 3.22 8.33
CA SER A 115 0.42 2.06 7.59
C SER A 115 -0.58 1.51 6.58
N GLN A 116 -1.85 1.78 6.73
CA GLN A 116 -2.87 1.23 5.83
C GLN A 116 -2.79 1.87 4.46
N PHE A 117 -2.96 1.04 3.43
CA PHE A 117 -2.91 1.47 2.04
C PHE A 117 -4.02 0.79 1.26
N PHE A 118 -4.27 1.30 0.05
CA PHE A 118 -5.20 0.64 -0.86
C PHE A 118 -4.66 0.70 -2.29
N ILE A 119 -5.14 -0.22 -3.11
CA ILE A 119 -4.83 -0.26 -4.54
C ILE A 119 -6.16 -0.16 -5.27
N THR A 120 -6.29 0.82 -6.15
CA THR A 120 -7.53 1.02 -6.91
C THR A 120 -7.63 0.03 -8.06
N THR A 121 -8.85 -0.29 -8.46
CA THR A 121 -9.11 -1.15 -9.61
C THR A 121 -9.80 -0.40 -10.74
N VAL A 122 -10.19 0.84 -10.52
CA VAL A 122 -10.84 1.73 -11.50
C VAL A 122 -10.37 3.16 -11.23
N PRO A 123 -10.58 4.10 -12.16
CA PRO A 123 -10.37 5.52 -11.84
C PRO A 123 -11.30 5.94 -10.71
N THR A 124 -10.75 6.70 -9.74
CA THR A 124 -11.50 7.15 -8.56
C THR A 124 -11.25 8.64 -8.32
N PRO A 125 -11.67 9.51 -9.26
CA PRO A 125 -11.32 10.94 -9.17
C PRO A 125 -11.85 11.64 -7.92
N HIS A 126 -12.88 11.10 -7.28
CA HIS A 126 -13.38 11.65 -6.02
C HIS A 126 -12.37 11.54 -4.87
N LEU A 127 -11.30 10.76 -5.04
CA LEU A 127 -10.24 10.63 -4.03
C LEU A 127 -9.09 11.62 -4.24
N ASN A 128 -9.09 12.39 -5.32
CA ASN A 128 -8.04 13.37 -5.59
C ASN A 128 -7.93 14.36 -4.43
N ARG A 129 -6.68 14.61 -3.99
CA ARG A 129 -6.35 15.52 -2.91
C ARG A 129 -6.94 15.11 -1.55
N LYS A 130 -7.30 13.85 -1.42
CA LYS A 130 -7.76 13.28 -0.15
C LYS A 130 -6.84 12.14 0.30
N HIS A 131 -6.19 11.48 -0.64
CA HIS A 131 -5.29 10.37 -0.38
C HIS A 131 -4.00 10.54 -1.17
N THR A 132 -2.87 10.26 -0.53
CA THR A 132 -1.56 10.37 -1.16
C THR A 132 -1.31 9.17 -2.07
N ILE A 133 -1.13 9.42 -3.36
CA ILE A 133 -0.73 8.40 -4.32
C ILE A 133 0.79 8.26 -4.23
N PHE A 134 1.29 7.03 -4.05
CA PHE A 134 2.73 6.84 -3.93
C PHE A 134 3.27 5.64 -4.71
N GLY A 135 2.45 5.01 -5.52
CA GLY A 135 2.90 3.91 -6.37
C GLY A 135 1.89 3.54 -7.44
N GLU A 136 2.32 2.71 -8.38
CA GLU A 136 1.42 2.15 -9.38
C GLU A 136 1.82 0.70 -9.66
N VAL A 137 0.82 -0.15 -9.88
CA VAL A 137 1.04 -1.57 -10.17
C VAL A 137 1.57 -1.69 -11.59
N ILE A 138 2.72 -2.35 -11.73
CA ILE A 138 3.33 -2.60 -13.03
C ILE A 138 3.24 -4.07 -13.44
N GLN A 139 2.91 -4.94 -12.49
CA GLN A 139 2.76 -6.38 -12.73
C GLN A 139 1.83 -6.96 -11.69
N GLY A 140 0.97 -7.91 -12.06
CA GLY A 140 0.05 -8.52 -11.12
C GLY A 140 -1.31 -7.83 -11.05
N GLN A 141 -1.68 -7.08 -12.08
CA GLN A 141 -3.00 -6.45 -12.13
C GLN A 141 -4.12 -7.48 -12.00
N ASP A 142 -3.94 -8.66 -12.59
CA ASP A 142 -4.89 -9.76 -12.49
C ASP A 142 -5.04 -10.25 -11.05
N VAL A 143 -3.97 -10.21 -10.26
CA VAL A 143 -4.02 -10.57 -8.85
C VAL A 143 -4.86 -9.54 -8.07
N VAL A 144 -4.64 -8.25 -8.34
CA VAL A 144 -5.44 -7.18 -7.70
C VAL A 144 -6.92 -7.39 -8.02
N ASP A 145 -7.23 -7.65 -9.28
CA ASP A 145 -8.63 -7.86 -9.71
C ASP A 145 -9.22 -9.08 -9.02
N ARG A 146 -8.47 -10.17 -8.94
CA ARG A 146 -8.95 -11.40 -8.29
C ARG A 146 -9.25 -11.16 -6.82
N ILE A 147 -8.38 -10.44 -6.13
CA ILE A 147 -8.61 -10.11 -4.72
C ILE A 147 -9.86 -9.25 -4.59
N SER A 148 -10.05 -8.27 -5.48
CA SER A 148 -11.19 -7.36 -5.39
C SER A 148 -12.53 -8.06 -5.58
N HIS A 149 -12.54 -9.22 -6.23
CA HIS A 149 -13.75 -9.99 -6.50
C HIS A 149 -13.95 -11.17 -5.56
N THR A 150 -13.10 -11.32 -4.54
CA THR A 150 -13.28 -12.41 -3.58
C THR A 150 -14.57 -12.22 -2.78
N ALA A 151 -15.16 -13.33 -2.34
CA ALA A 151 -16.40 -13.26 -1.56
C ALA A 151 -16.14 -12.55 -0.23
N THR A 152 -17.04 -11.66 0.15
CA THR A 152 -16.92 -10.84 1.35
C THR A 152 -18.16 -10.92 2.22
N ASP A 153 -18.00 -10.49 3.49
CA ASP A 153 -19.13 -10.33 4.39
C ASP A 153 -19.79 -8.96 4.20
N GLY A 154 -20.73 -8.60 5.06
CA GLY A 154 -21.46 -7.34 4.96
C GLY A 154 -20.60 -6.09 5.22
N ARG A 155 -19.37 -6.25 5.65
CA ARG A 155 -18.42 -5.15 5.90
C ARG A 155 -17.29 -5.12 4.87
N ASP A 156 -17.47 -5.81 3.75
CA ASP A 156 -16.48 -5.89 2.67
C ASP A 156 -15.18 -6.60 3.08
N ARG A 157 -15.24 -7.41 4.14
CA ARG A 157 -14.10 -8.21 4.56
C ARG A 157 -14.13 -9.57 3.86
N PRO A 158 -13.02 -10.01 3.25
CA PRO A 158 -12.99 -11.34 2.63
C PRO A 158 -13.39 -12.44 3.61
N LEU A 159 -14.25 -13.35 3.16
CA LEU A 159 -14.66 -14.50 3.96
C LEU A 159 -13.48 -15.42 4.26
N LYS A 160 -12.56 -15.53 3.31
CA LYS A 160 -11.30 -16.22 3.47
C LYS A 160 -10.19 -15.17 3.42
N ASP A 161 -9.35 -15.15 4.44
CA ASP A 161 -8.30 -14.14 4.52
C ASP A 161 -7.41 -14.14 3.29
N VAL A 162 -7.21 -12.95 2.72
CA VAL A 162 -6.19 -12.71 1.71
C VAL A 162 -4.99 -12.12 2.44
N VAL A 163 -3.93 -12.91 2.54
CA VAL A 163 -2.78 -12.56 3.38
C VAL A 163 -1.69 -11.89 2.54
N LEU A 164 -1.19 -10.78 3.04
CA LEU A 164 0.06 -10.19 2.56
C LEU A 164 1.18 -10.85 3.34
N GLU A 165 1.85 -11.81 2.70
CA GLU A 165 2.84 -12.63 3.37
C GLU A 165 4.12 -11.87 3.62
N SER A 166 4.54 -11.07 2.65
CA SER A 166 5.73 -10.23 2.79
C SER A 166 5.72 -9.13 1.73
N VAL A 167 6.56 -8.12 1.97
CA VAL A 167 6.80 -7.05 1.00
C VAL A 167 8.30 -7.01 0.75
N GLU A 168 8.70 -7.20 -0.50
CA GLU A 168 10.11 -7.16 -0.90
C GLU A 168 10.37 -5.85 -1.62
N ILE A 169 11.37 -5.12 -1.17
CA ILE A 169 11.74 -3.83 -1.76
C ILE A 169 13.01 -4.03 -2.58
N ASP A 170 12.95 -3.63 -3.86
CA ASP A 170 14.09 -3.65 -4.76
C ASP A 170 14.41 -2.25 -5.24
N GLU A 171 15.68 -1.89 -5.17
CA GLU A 171 16.15 -0.62 -5.70
C GLU A 171 17.10 -0.93 -6.86
N THR A 172 16.71 -0.49 -8.03
CA THR A 172 17.47 -0.75 -9.26
C THR A 172 17.95 0.58 -9.80
N ASP A 173 19.27 0.66 -10.05
CA ASP A 173 19.82 1.83 -10.73
C ASP A 173 19.37 1.78 -12.19
N GLY A 174 18.47 2.70 -12.51
CA GLY A 174 17.86 2.74 -13.82
C GLY A 174 18.75 3.20 -14.95
N GLY A 175 19.89 3.78 -14.71
CA GLY A 175 20.82 4.26 -15.71
C GLY A 175 20.36 4.25 -17.17
N PRO A 176 21.12 4.81 -18.11
CA PRO A 176 20.66 4.84 -19.50
C PRO A 176 20.35 3.46 -20.07
N GLU A 177 21.18 2.50 -19.77
CA GLU A 177 21.01 1.14 -20.26
C GLU A 177 19.94 0.42 -19.45
N GLY A 178 19.89 0.70 -18.17
CA GLY A 178 18.89 0.08 -17.30
C GLY A 178 17.51 0.56 -17.65
N ALA A 179 17.42 1.76 -18.18
CA ALA A 179 16.17 2.27 -18.66
C ALA A 179 15.73 1.53 -19.90
N GLY A 180 16.71 0.98 -20.53
CA GLY A 180 16.40 0.17 -21.70
C GLY A 180 15.67 -1.04 -21.26
#